data_15ce8106b6779bdab7db6ad44225edc1
#
_entry.id   15ce8106b6779bdab7db6ad44225edc1
#
_cell.length_a   1.000
_cell.length_b   1.000
_cell.length_c   1.000
_cell.angle_alpha   90.00
_cell.angle_beta   90.00
_cell.angle_gamma   90.00
#
_symmetry.space_group_name_H-M   'P 1'
#
loop_
_entity.id
_entity.type
_entity.pdbx_description
1 polymer ?
#
loop_
_entity_poly.entity_id
_entity_poly.type
_entity_poly.pdbx_seq_one_letter_code
_entity_poly.pdbx_strand_id
1 'polypeptide(L)'
;MKELARITETFTESVIREMTRICDAVGGYNLSQGFPDFESPKAIKEAAIKAINEGWNQYPVTFGEPELREAISKKAHAYNGIKCNPETDITVTCGATEAMIATLKAIINPGDEIIVFEPFYENYGPDGILSGATPRY
;
A
#
# COMPACT_ATOMS: atom_id res chain seq x y z
N MET A 1 33.46 -3.26 -3.65
CA MET A 1 32.06 -3.27 -3.19
C MET A 1 31.19 -3.34 -4.44
N LYS A 2 30.12 -4.13 -4.45
CA LYS A 2 29.25 -4.19 -5.63
C LYS A 2 28.46 -2.88 -5.73
N GLU A 3 28.36 -2.31 -6.94
CA GLU A 3 27.55 -1.11 -7.20
C GLU A 3 26.06 -1.41 -7.01
N LEU A 4 25.29 -0.38 -6.68
CA LEU A 4 23.82 -0.48 -6.61
C LEU A 4 23.23 -0.71 -8.00
N ALA A 5 22.02 -1.21 -8.05
CA ALA A 5 21.30 -1.37 -9.31
C ALA A 5 20.99 0.02 -9.91
N ARG A 6 21.19 0.19 -11.23
CA ARG A 6 20.97 1.47 -11.94
C ARG A 6 19.55 2.03 -11.75
N ILE A 7 18.58 1.17 -11.52
CA ILE A 7 17.20 1.57 -11.27
C ILE A 7 17.06 2.47 -10.03
N THR A 8 17.98 2.36 -9.05
CA THR A 8 17.97 3.21 -7.85
C THR A 8 18.34 4.66 -8.11
N GLU A 9 18.86 4.97 -9.30
CA GLU A 9 19.20 6.34 -9.74
C GLU A 9 17.99 7.08 -10.33
N THR A 10 16.87 6.37 -10.57
CA THR A 10 15.70 6.91 -11.27
C THR A 10 14.65 7.55 -10.35
N PHE A 11 14.79 7.39 -9.05
CA PHE A 11 13.90 7.99 -8.06
C PHE A 11 14.66 8.37 -6.78
N THR A 12 14.13 9.37 -6.09
CA THR A 12 14.72 9.92 -4.86
C THR A 12 13.95 9.47 -3.62
N GLU A 13 14.36 9.97 -2.46
CA GLU A 13 13.60 9.81 -1.23
C GLU A 13 12.20 10.44 -1.35
N SER A 14 11.26 9.90 -0.60
CA SER A 14 9.91 10.42 -0.43
C SER A 14 9.91 11.90 -0.01
N VAL A 15 9.30 12.75 -0.82
CA VAL A 15 9.14 14.19 -0.52
C VAL A 15 8.33 14.39 0.77
N ILE A 16 7.34 13.55 1.04
CA ILE A 16 6.53 13.60 2.27
C ILE A 16 7.41 13.35 3.50
N ARG A 17 8.33 12.40 3.45
CA ARG A 17 9.25 12.10 4.55
C ARG A 17 10.28 13.21 4.75
N GLU A 18 10.81 13.76 3.67
CA GLU A 18 11.73 14.89 3.71
C GLU A 18 11.07 16.11 4.38
N MET A 19 9.87 16.46 3.95
CA MET A 19 9.10 17.56 4.54
C MET A 19 8.77 17.32 6.01
N THR A 20 8.47 16.08 6.39
CA THR A 20 8.26 15.73 7.80
C THR A 20 9.51 16.02 8.63
N ARG A 21 10.70 15.57 8.19
CA ARG A 21 11.96 15.85 8.90
C ARG A 21 12.29 17.34 9.00
N ILE A 22 12.06 18.08 7.92
CA ILE A 22 12.28 19.55 7.90
C ILE A 22 11.33 20.21 8.90
N CYS A 23 10.05 19.82 8.90
CA CYS A 23 9.05 20.35 9.83
C CYS A 23 9.41 20.09 11.28
N ASP A 24 9.81 18.87 11.61
CA ASP A 24 10.20 18.47 12.96
C ASP A 24 11.45 19.23 13.44
N ALA A 25 12.41 19.46 12.55
CA ALA A 25 13.65 20.18 12.88
C ALA A 25 13.42 21.65 13.28
N VAL A 26 12.33 22.27 12.81
CA VAL A 26 11.97 23.65 13.14
C VAL A 26 10.81 23.77 14.13
N GLY A 27 10.27 22.66 14.62
CA GLY A 27 9.10 22.64 15.51
C GLY A 27 7.84 23.19 14.85
N GLY A 28 7.68 22.97 13.54
CA GLY A 28 6.56 23.47 12.75
C GLY A 28 5.34 22.52 12.78
N TYR A 29 4.27 22.94 12.09
CA TYR A 29 3.11 22.10 11.86
C TYR A 29 3.28 21.33 10.55
N ASN A 30 3.26 19.99 10.60
CA ASN A 30 3.38 19.15 9.42
C ASN A 30 2.05 19.12 8.63
N LEU A 31 2.04 19.77 7.47
CA LEU A 31 0.91 19.78 6.55
C LEU A 31 1.14 18.90 5.31
N SER A 32 2.31 18.24 5.21
CA SER A 32 2.66 17.39 4.06
C SER A 32 2.17 15.95 4.22
N GLN A 33 2.01 15.49 5.46
CA GLN A 33 1.54 14.14 5.75
C GLN A 33 0.26 14.17 6.58
N GLY A 34 -0.77 13.47 6.10
CA GLY A 34 -2.02 13.32 6.83
C GLY A 34 -1.87 12.30 7.97
N PHE A 35 -1.69 12.81 9.18
CA PHE A 35 -1.79 12.01 10.40
C PHE A 35 -3.11 12.27 11.10
N PRO A 36 -3.89 11.22 11.46
CA PRO A 36 -4.98 11.38 12.39
C PRO A 36 -4.45 11.84 13.75
N ASP A 37 -5.00 12.91 14.30
CA ASP A 37 -4.72 13.44 15.65
C ASP A 37 -5.65 12.88 16.72
N PHE A 38 -6.44 11.88 16.35
CA PHE A 38 -7.38 11.19 17.22
C PHE A 38 -7.10 9.69 17.30
N GLU A 39 -7.48 9.09 18.40
CA GLU A 39 -7.33 7.66 18.64
C GLU A 39 -8.21 6.80 17.71
N SER A 40 -7.68 5.65 17.29
CA SER A 40 -8.49 4.65 16.56
C SER A 40 -9.62 4.13 17.46
N PRO A 41 -10.77 3.69 16.89
CA PRO A 41 -11.88 3.18 17.67
C PRO A 41 -11.45 2.08 18.65
N LYS A 42 -11.90 2.20 19.91
CA LYS A 42 -11.56 1.26 20.99
C LYS A 42 -11.87 -0.18 20.61
N ALA A 43 -13.02 -0.42 19.98
CA ALA A 43 -13.44 -1.76 19.56
C ALA A 43 -12.45 -2.43 18.60
N ILE A 44 -11.80 -1.66 17.70
CA ILE A 44 -10.78 -2.20 16.78
C ILE A 44 -9.52 -2.60 17.54
N LYS A 45 -9.07 -1.76 18.47
CA LYS A 45 -7.90 -2.07 19.32
C LYS A 45 -8.15 -3.32 20.17
N GLU A 46 -9.32 -3.41 20.80
CA GLU A 46 -9.71 -4.56 21.61
C GLU A 46 -9.82 -5.86 20.79
N ALA A 47 -10.37 -5.78 19.58
CA ALA A 47 -10.45 -6.93 18.68
C ALA A 47 -9.05 -7.43 18.26
N ALA A 48 -8.11 -6.52 17.99
CA ALA A 48 -6.73 -6.88 17.67
C ALA A 48 -6.02 -7.56 18.85
N ILE A 49 -6.16 -7.00 20.08
CA ILE A 49 -5.61 -7.60 21.29
C ILE A 49 -6.21 -8.99 21.53
N LYS A 50 -7.51 -9.13 21.37
CA LYS A 50 -8.19 -10.42 21.50
C LYS A 50 -7.64 -11.44 20.50
N ALA A 51 -7.53 -11.07 19.23
CA ALA A 51 -7.02 -11.95 18.18
C ALA A 51 -5.59 -12.44 18.50
N ILE A 52 -4.71 -11.55 18.95
CA ILE A 52 -3.35 -11.91 19.37
C ILE A 52 -3.38 -12.96 20.52
N ASN A 53 -4.19 -12.72 21.54
CA ASN A 53 -4.32 -13.62 22.69
C ASN A 53 -4.96 -14.98 22.33
N GLU A 54 -5.79 -15.02 21.31
CA GLU A 54 -6.44 -16.24 20.80
C GLU A 54 -5.56 -17.02 19.81
N GLY A 55 -4.34 -16.54 19.53
CA GLY A 55 -3.38 -17.27 18.71
C GLY A 55 -3.40 -16.93 17.22
N TRP A 56 -4.11 -15.88 16.81
CA TRP A 56 -4.10 -15.37 15.43
C TRP A 56 -2.80 -14.63 15.10
N ASN A 57 -1.66 -15.26 15.35
CA ASN A 57 -0.33 -14.69 15.17
C ASN A 57 0.63 -15.67 14.49
N GLN A 58 0.10 -16.67 13.79
CA GLN A 58 0.84 -17.62 12.98
C GLN A 58 0.73 -17.26 11.50
N TYR A 59 1.35 -18.07 10.65
CA TYR A 59 1.33 -17.88 9.20
C TYR A 59 -0.09 -17.95 8.64
N PRO A 60 -0.59 -16.88 8.01
CA PRO A 60 -1.88 -16.91 7.33
C PRO A 60 -1.78 -17.64 6.00
N VAL A 61 -2.91 -17.97 5.42
CA VAL A 61 -2.99 -18.35 4.00
C VAL A 61 -2.42 -17.21 3.14
N THR A 62 -1.66 -17.55 2.11
CA THR A 62 -0.93 -16.58 1.25
C THR A 62 -1.80 -15.41 0.75
N PHE A 63 -3.07 -15.68 0.44
CA PHE A 63 -3.99 -14.64 -0.05
C PHE A 63 -4.72 -13.88 1.06
N GLY A 64 -4.45 -14.19 2.31
CA GLY A 64 -5.10 -13.63 3.49
C GLY A 64 -6.16 -14.57 4.09
N GLU A 65 -6.48 -14.35 5.36
CA GLU A 65 -7.45 -15.15 6.09
C GLU A 65 -8.82 -15.21 5.40
N PRO A 66 -9.44 -16.38 5.26
CA PRO A 66 -10.71 -16.54 4.56
C PRO A 66 -11.82 -15.63 5.11
N GLU A 67 -11.93 -15.53 6.44
CA GLU A 67 -12.94 -14.67 7.09
C GLU A 67 -12.75 -13.19 6.75
N LEU A 68 -11.51 -12.73 6.67
CA LEU A 68 -11.19 -11.36 6.25
C LEU A 68 -11.57 -11.13 4.78
N ARG A 69 -11.25 -12.08 3.89
CA ARG A 69 -11.60 -11.97 2.47
C ARG A 69 -13.11 -11.98 2.26
N GLU A 70 -13.86 -12.78 3.03
CA GLU A 70 -15.33 -12.72 3.02
C GLU A 70 -15.86 -11.37 3.48
N ALA A 71 -15.30 -10.82 4.56
CA ALA A 71 -15.69 -9.50 5.06
C ALA A 71 -15.41 -8.41 4.03
N ILE A 72 -14.26 -8.46 3.34
CA ILE A 72 -13.90 -7.55 2.24
C ILE A 72 -14.90 -7.68 1.09
N SER A 73 -15.23 -8.90 0.65
CA SER A 73 -16.21 -9.14 -0.42
C SER A 73 -17.58 -8.56 -0.07
N LYS A 74 -18.08 -8.81 1.14
CA LYS A 74 -19.35 -8.25 1.63
C LYS A 74 -19.32 -6.72 1.65
N LYS A 75 -18.24 -6.11 2.17
CA LYS A 75 -18.07 -4.65 2.20
C LYS A 75 -17.99 -4.06 0.79
N ALA A 76 -17.20 -4.65 -0.09
CA ALA A 76 -17.05 -4.21 -1.47
C ALA A 76 -18.39 -4.24 -2.21
N HIS A 77 -19.19 -5.28 -2.02
CA HIS A 77 -20.51 -5.36 -2.60
C HIS A 77 -21.48 -4.32 -2.04
N ALA A 78 -21.57 -4.21 -0.72
CA ALA A 78 -22.54 -3.33 -0.06
C ALA A 78 -22.24 -1.84 -0.23
N TYR A 79 -20.95 -1.46 -0.21
CA TYR A 79 -20.53 -0.05 -0.24
C TYR A 79 -20.11 0.43 -1.63
N ASN A 80 -19.40 -0.41 -2.38
CA ASN A 80 -18.84 -0.03 -3.68
C ASN A 80 -19.62 -0.60 -4.87
N GLY A 81 -20.58 -1.50 -4.65
CA GLY A 81 -21.30 -2.21 -5.72
C GLY A 81 -20.46 -3.25 -6.47
N ILE A 82 -19.28 -3.59 -5.95
CA ILE A 82 -18.33 -4.51 -6.58
C ILE A 82 -18.65 -5.94 -6.11
N LYS A 83 -18.96 -6.82 -7.05
CA LYS A 83 -19.12 -8.25 -6.79
C LYS A 83 -17.80 -8.96 -7.04
N CYS A 84 -17.24 -9.59 -6.01
CA CYS A 84 -16.02 -10.36 -6.10
C CYS A 84 -16.16 -11.67 -5.28
N ASN A 85 -15.54 -12.73 -5.79
CA ASN A 85 -15.47 -14.01 -5.09
C ASN A 85 -14.33 -13.91 -4.05
N PRO A 86 -14.61 -14.16 -2.75
CA PRO A 86 -13.59 -14.07 -1.71
C PRO A 86 -12.47 -15.11 -1.88
N GLU A 87 -12.69 -16.19 -2.59
CA GLU A 87 -11.68 -17.26 -2.78
C GLU A 87 -10.70 -16.98 -3.92
N THR A 88 -11.16 -16.28 -4.98
CA THR A 88 -10.37 -16.12 -6.22
C THR A 88 -10.01 -14.69 -6.55
N ASP A 89 -10.76 -13.69 -6.06
CA ASP A 89 -10.66 -12.33 -6.55
C ASP A 89 -10.07 -11.35 -5.50
N ILE A 90 -9.71 -11.87 -4.32
CA ILE A 90 -9.20 -11.03 -3.22
C ILE A 90 -7.85 -11.54 -2.73
N THR A 91 -6.88 -10.64 -2.70
CA THR A 91 -5.59 -10.84 -2.04
C THR A 91 -5.37 -9.74 -1.02
N VAL A 92 -5.05 -10.11 0.21
CA VAL A 92 -4.72 -9.18 1.30
C VAL A 92 -3.22 -8.91 1.26
N THR A 93 -2.83 -7.65 1.32
CA THR A 93 -1.45 -7.18 1.19
C THR A 93 -1.05 -6.29 2.37
N CYS A 94 0.24 -6.07 2.56
CA CYS A 94 0.77 -5.11 3.55
C CYS A 94 0.57 -3.66 3.06
N GLY A 95 -0.69 -3.23 3.02
CA GLY A 95 -1.10 -1.91 2.58
C GLY A 95 -1.25 -1.76 1.07
N ALA A 96 -1.69 -0.56 0.67
CA ALA A 96 -1.97 -0.22 -0.72
C ALA A 96 -0.71 -0.21 -1.60
N THR A 97 0.46 0.07 -1.04
CA THR A 97 1.73 0.08 -1.79
C THR A 97 2.08 -1.33 -2.27
N GLU A 98 1.96 -2.34 -1.41
CA GLU A 98 2.18 -3.72 -1.85
C GLU A 98 1.12 -4.17 -2.87
N ALA A 99 -0.14 -3.80 -2.67
CA ALA A 99 -1.19 -4.09 -3.63
C ALA A 99 -0.88 -3.50 -5.01
N MET A 100 -0.39 -2.26 -5.05
CA MET A 100 -0.02 -1.58 -6.29
C MET A 100 1.14 -2.29 -6.98
N ILE A 101 2.28 -2.48 -6.30
CA ILE A 101 3.46 -3.07 -6.94
C ILE A 101 3.22 -4.53 -7.33
N ALA A 102 2.49 -5.30 -6.52
CA ALA A 102 2.14 -6.68 -6.86
C ALA A 102 1.26 -6.76 -8.12
N THR A 103 0.28 -5.86 -8.23
CA THR A 103 -0.58 -5.74 -9.42
C THR A 103 0.25 -5.36 -10.64
N LEU A 104 1.07 -4.31 -10.55
CA LEU A 104 1.90 -3.87 -11.67
C LEU A 104 2.87 -4.97 -12.13
N LYS A 105 3.50 -5.68 -11.20
CA LYS A 105 4.37 -6.82 -11.55
C LYS A 105 3.63 -7.98 -12.20
N ALA A 106 2.34 -8.14 -11.95
CA ALA A 106 1.54 -9.20 -12.56
C ALA A 106 1.09 -8.87 -13.99
N ILE A 107 0.99 -7.59 -14.35
CA ILE A 107 0.42 -7.17 -15.63
C ILE A 107 1.41 -6.46 -16.59
N ILE A 108 2.58 -6.01 -16.09
CA ILE A 108 3.55 -5.25 -16.86
C ILE A 108 4.68 -6.16 -17.34
N ASN A 109 5.04 -6.02 -18.62
CA ASN A 109 6.27 -6.58 -19.18
C ASN A 109 7.36 -5.49 -19.29
N PRO A 110 8.64 -5.87 -19.29
CA PRO A 110 9.71 -4.92 -19.52
C PRO A 110 9.54 -4.16 -20.84
N GLY A 111 9.51 -2.82 -20.74
CA GLY A 111 9.34 -1.94 -21.90
C GLY A 111 7.89 -1.45 -22.11
N ASP A 112 6.93 -1.94 -21.35
CA ASP A 112 5.58 -1.38 -21.36
C ASP A 112 5.56 0.06 -20.83
N GLU A 113 4.51 0.80 -21.15
CA GLU A 113 4.27 2.16 -20.65
C GLU A 113 3.05 2.19 -19.74
N ILE A 114 3.12 3.01 -18.70
CA ILE A 114 1.98 3.28 -17.81
C ILE A 114 1.65 4.77 -17.82
N ILE A 115 0.36 5.11 -17.78
CA ILE A 115 -0.10 6.49 -17.62
C ILE A 115 -0.28 6.78 -16.13
N VAL A 116 0.36 7.83 -15.64
CA VAL A 116 0.25 8.31 -14.26
C VAL A 116 -0.34 9.72 -14.27
N PHE A 117 -1.58 9.86 -13.79
CA PHE A 117 -2.26 11.16 -13.74
C PHE A 117 -1.67 12.05 -12.66
N GLU A 118 -1.31 13.30 -13.00
CA GLU A 118 -0.85 14.31 -12.06
C GLU A 118 -2.00 15.17 -11.52
N PRO A 119 -2.00 15.53 -10.23
CA PRO A 119 -1.06 15.14 -9.18
C PRO A 119 -1.31 13.70 -8.70
N PHE A 120 -0.24 12.99 -8.32
CA PHE A 120 -0.29 11.57 -7.94
C PHE A 120 0.41 11.30 -6.61
N TYR A 121 0.10 10.14 -6.02
CA TYR A 121 0.85 9.62 -4.88
C TYR A 121 2.22 9.13 -5.33
N GLU A 122 3.25 9.53 -4.60
CA GLU A 122 4.67 9.40 -4.98
C GLU A 122 5.14 7.99 -5.34
N ASN A 123 4.44 6.93 -4.90
CA ASN A 123 4.83 5.54 -5.20
C ASN A 123 4.47 5.10 -6.64
N TYR A 124 3.51 5.73 -7.32
CA TYR A 124 3.01 5.23 -8.60
C TYR A 124 4.08 5.20 -9.70
N GLY A 125 4.90 6.23 -9.77
CA GLY A 125 6.03 6.28 -10.69
C GLY A 125 7.08 5.21 -10.38
N PRO A 126 7.66 5.20 -9.16
CA PRO A 126 8.61 4.19 -8.71
C PRO A 126 8.12 2.74 -8.85
N ASP A 127 6.87 2.45 -8.47
CA ASP A 127 6.30 1.10 -8.61
C ASP A 127 6.23 0.65 -10.07
N GLY A 128 5.88 1.56 -10.99
CA GLY A 128 5.91 1.31 -12.43
C GLY A 128 7.32 1.01 -12.93
N ILE A 129 8.30 1.84 -12.55
CA ILE A 129 9.71 1.67 -12.92
C ILE A 129 10.26 0.34 -12.37
N LEU A 130 10.00 0.02 -11.10
CA LEU A 130 10.39 -1.23 -10.46
C LEU A 130 9.71 -2.46 -11.09
N SER A 131 8.58 -2.27 -11.75
CA SER A 131 7.88 -3.31 -12.50
C SER A 131 8.38 -3.45 -13.94
N GLY A 132 9.25 -2.57 -14.41
CA GLY A 132 9.83 -2.60 -15.76
C GLY A 132 9.14 -1.68 -16.77
N ALA A 133 8.19 -0.87 -16.35
CA ALA A 133 7.50 0.10 -17.20
C ALA A 133 8.21 1.45 -17.28
N THR A 134 7.83 2.23 -18.30
CA THR A 134 8.15 3.65 -18.42
C THR A 134 6.91 4.47 -18.05
N PRO A 135 6.94 5.24 -16.94
CA PRO A 135 5.83 6.15 -16.63
C PRO A 135 5.71 7.28 -17.66
N ARG A 136 4.47 7.60 -18.03
CA ARG A 136 4.07 8.77 -18.80
C ARG A 136 3.15 9.62 -17.93
N TYR A 137 3.61 10.82 -17.60
CA TYR A 137 2.92 11.77 -16.74
C TYR A 137 2.03 12.71 -17.54
#